data_eb67a9b5350dd63078ef2c5d0b37e58f
#
_entry.id   eb67a9b5350dd63078ef2c5d0b37e58f
#
_cell.length_a   1.000
_cell.length_b   1.000
_cell.length_c   1.000
_cell.angle_alpha   90.00
_cell.angle_beta   90.00
_cell.angle_gamma   90.00
#
_symmetry.space_group_name_H-M   'P 1'
#
loop_
_entity.id
_entity.type
_entity.pdbx_description
1 polymer ?
#
loop_
_entity_poly.entity_id
_entity_poly.type
_entity_poly.pdbx_seq_one_letter_code
_entity_poly.pdbx_strand_id
1 'polypeptide(L)'
;MQKKGANISLKGYDDIFSTEQSRAEAQQERVQEIPLSELHPFEGHPFRVVDDEEMMKTAESVRDFGVLTPAIVRPDPDGGYEIVSGHRRHRASELAGKETMPAIVRDLDDDAAIILMVDANLQRESILPSERAFAYNMKLHAIKHQGQRTDTRFTGPIVIAQ
;
A
#
# COMPACT_ATOMS: atom_id res chain seq x y z
N MET A 1 0.13 62.75 -22.69
CA MET A 1 0.98 61.71 -22.08
C MET A 1 0.05 60.75 -21.31
N GLN A 2 -0.28 59.59 -21.91
CA GLN A 2 -1.05 58.55 -21.26
C GLN A 2 -0.09 57.55 -20.60
N LYS A 3 -0.24 57.39 -19.28
CA LYS A 3 0.50 56.37 -18.53
C LYS A 3 -0.17 55.03 -18.77
N LYS A 4 0.55 54.11 -19.44
CA LYS A 4 0.20 52.67 -19.51
C LYS A 4 0.27 52.07 -18.12
N GLY A 5 -0.87 51.73 -17.56
CA GLY A 5 -0.97 50.89 -16.38
C GLY A 5 -0.52 49.45 -16.69
N ALA A 6 0.46 48.97 -15.98
CA ALA A 6 0.87 47.58 -16.04
C ALA A 6 -0.28 46.69 -15.47
N ASN A 7 -0.83 45.84 -16.33
CA ASN A 7 -1.74 44.78 -15.90
C ASN A 7 -0.92 43.74 -15.12
N ILE A 8 -0.88 43.85 -13.81
CA ILE A 8 -0.39 42.79 -12.94
C ILE A 8 -1.57 41.82 -12.80
N SER A 9 -1.50 40.74 -13.54
CA SER A 9 -2.39 39.58 -13.32
C SER A 9 -2.03 39.00 -11.95
N LEU A 10 -2.84 39.36 -10.97
CA LEU A 10 -2.85 38.65 -9.68
C LEU A 10 -3.31 37.22 -9.96
N LYS A 11 -2.37 36.28 -9.97
CA LYS A 11 -2.70 34.87 -9.85
C LYS A 11 -3.61 34.72 -8.65
N GLY A 12 -4.79 34.13 -8.88
CA GLY A 12 -5.86 34.12 -7.92
C GLY A 12 -5.42 33.55 -6.56
N TYR A 13 -5.99 34.09 -5.52
CA TYR A 13 -5.82 33.65 -4.11
C TYR A 13 -6.03 32.13 -3.95
N ASP A 14 -6.75 31.49 -4.85
CA ASP A 14 -6.98 30.04 -4.88
C ASP A 14 -5.71 29.22 -5.16
N ASP A 15 -4.72 29.77 -5.86
CA ASP A 15 -3.48 29.04 -6.17
C ASP A 15 -2.49 28.94 -4.98
N ILE A 16 -2.66 29.80 -3.97
CA ILE A 16 -1.77 29.83 -2.80
C ILE A 16 -2.32 28.96 -1.66
N PHE A 17 -3.65 28.80 -1.58
CA PHE A 17 -4.29 28.02 -0.53
C PHE A 17 -4.67 26.59 -0.94
N SER A 18 -4.69 26.30 -2.25
CA SER A 18 -4.98 24.95 -2.76
C SER A 18 -3.83 23.94 -2.57
N THR A 19 -2.63 24.38 -2.18
CA THR A 19 -1.45 23.49 -2.21
C THR A 19 -1.35 22.55 -1.03
N GLU A 20 -1.81 22.91 0.17
CA GLU A 20 -1.75 22.00 1.33
C GLU A 20 -3.02 21.15 1.47
N GLN A 21 -4.19 21.73 1.25
CA GLN A 21 -5.43 20.96 1.30
C GLN A 21 -5.57 19.99 0.14
N SER A 22 -5.21 20.38 -1.09
CA SER A 22 -5.25 19.47 -2.22
C SER A 22 -4.15 18.39 -2.16
N ARG A 23 -3.02 18.66 -1.52
CA ARG A 23 -2.02 17.62 -1.19
C ARG A 23 -2.50 16.70 -0.08
N ALA A 24 -3.18 17.21 0.95
CA ALA A 24 -3.78 16.43 2.00
C ALA A 24 -4.95 15.57 1.47
N GLU A 25 -5.76 16.10 0.57
CA GLU A 25 -6.85 15.36 -0.09
C GLU A 25 -6.32 14.34 -1.11
N ALA A 26 -5.22 14.63 -1.81
CA ALA A 26 -4.56 13.67 -2.69
C ALA A 26 -3.82 12.57 -1.90
N GLN A 27 -3.42 12.85 -0.65
CA GLN A 27 -2.87 11.88 0.29
C GLN A 27 -3.95 11.17 1.12
N GLN A 28 -5.20 11.59 1.08
CA GLN A 28 -6.29 10.83 1.68
C GLN A 28 -6.44 9.52 0.91
N GLU A 29 -6.04 8.45 1.56
CA GLU A 29 -6.21 7.08 1.07
C GLU A 29 -7.71 6.83 0.83
N ARG A 30 -8.09 6.75 -0.44
CA ARG A 30 -9.47 6.49 -0.83
C ARG A 30 -9.69 4.98 -0.90
N VAL A 31 -10.72 4.53 -0.19
CA VAL A 31 -11.21 3.16 -0.32
C VAL A 31 -11.92 3.05 -1.67
N GLN A 32 -11.53 2.05 -2.46
CA GLN A 32 -12.12 1.73 -3.76
C GLN A 32 -12.64 0.31 -3.73
N GLU A 33 -13.76 0.06 -4.42
CA GLU A 33 -14.24 -1.30 -4.69
C GLU A 33 -13.50 -1.85 -5.90
N ILE A 34 -12.68 -2.88 -5.69
CA ILE A 34 -11.87 -3.50 -6.73
C ILE A 34 -12.40 -4.91 -7.00
N PRO A 35 -12.60 -5.28 -8.29
CA PRO A 35 -12.99 -6.64 -8.66
C PRO A 35 -11.99 -7.67 -8.13
N LEU A 36 -12.48 -8.77 -7.55
CA LEU A 36 -11.62 -9.84 -7.04
C LEU A 36 -10.74 -10.44 -8.15
N SER A 37 -11.22 -10.44 -9.40
CA SER A 37 -10.48 -10.90 -10.58
C SER A 37 -9.24 -10.06 -10.91
N GLU A 38 -9.17 -8.82 -10.43
CA GLU A 38 -8.03 -7.92 -10.62
C GLU A 38 -7.04 -7.97 -9.45
N LEU A 39 -7.36 -8.72 -8.41
CA LEU A 39 -6.54 -8.86 -7.21
C LEU A 39 -5.80 -10.20 -7.24
N HIS A 40 -4.49 -10.16 -7.02
CA HIS A 40 -3.68 -11.35 -6.91
C HIS A 40 -2.75 -11.30 -5.69
N PRO A 41 -2.34 -12.47 -5.16
CA PRO A 41 -1.48 -12.53 -3.99
C PRO A 41 -0.09 -11.92 -4.26
N PHE A 42 0.54 -11.41 -3.22
CA PHE A 42 1.94 -11.00 -3.26
C PHE A 42 2.84 -12.20 -3.60
N GLU A 43 3.75 -12.03 -4.56
CA GLU A 43 4.69 -13.08 -4.92
C GLU A 43 5.62 -13.40 -3.74
N GLY A 44 5.71 -14.68 -3.40
CA GLY A 44 6.51 -15.10 -2.25
C GLY A 44 5.90 -14.78 -0.87
N HIS A 45 4.59 -14.53 -0.80
CA HIS A 45 3.88 -14.29 0.46
C HIS A 45 4.18 -15.38 1.50
N PRO A 46 4.76 -15.03 2.68
CA PRO A 46 5.27 -16.02 3.62
C PRO A 46 4.21 -16.67 4.50
N PHE A 47 3.01 -16.08 4.56
CA PHE A 47 1.94 -16.51 5.44
C PHE A 47 0.91 -17.34 4.70
N ARG A 48 0.57 -18.51 5.22
CA ARG A 48 -0.43 -19.38 4.60
C ARG A 48 -1.83 -18.80 4.73
N VAL A 49 -2.58 -18.91 3.64
CA VAL A 49 -4.03 -18.71 3.63
C VAL A 49 -4.65 -20.10 3.52
N VAL A 50 -5.31 -20.52 4.59
CA VAL A 50 -5.90 -21.86 4.71
C VAL A 50 -7.41 -21.72 4.87
N ASP A 51 -8.15 -22.59 4.19
CA ASP A 51 -9.61 -22.68 4.30
C ASP A 51 -9.99 -23.53 5.51
N ASP A 52 -9.69 -23.00 6.69
CA ASP A 52 -10.05 -23.60 7.98
C ASP A 52 -11.40 -23.11 8.51
N GLU A 53 -11.82 -23.60 9.67
CA GLU A 53 -13.08 -23.20 10.30
C GLU A 53 -13.13 -21.68 10.57
N GLU A 54 -12.01 -21.07 10.93
CA GLU A 54 -11.90 -19.63 11.16
C GLU A 54 -12.09 -18.85 9.86
N MET A 55 -11.56 -19.37 8.73
CA MET A 55 -11.78 -18.78 7.42
C MET A 55 -13.26 -18.85 7.02
N MET A 56 -13.94 -19.96 7.30
CA MET A 56 -15.35 -20.10 7.00
C MET A 56 -16.22 -19.12 7.81
N LYS A 57 -15.90 -18.90 9.08
CA LYS A 57 -16.55 -17.86 9.91
C LYS A 57 -16.30 -16.47 9.36
N THR A 58 -15.09 -16.21 8.88
CA THR A 58 -14.76 -14.93 8.22
C THR A 58 -15.55 -14.75 6.94
N ALA A 59 -15.68 -15.80 6.12
CA ALA A 59 -16.46 -15.77 4.89
C ALA A 59 -17.96 -15.53 5.17
N GLU A 60 -18.52 -16.14 6.22
CA GLU A 60 -19.90 -15.87 6.65
C GLU A 60 -20.09 -14.41 7.05
N SER A 61 -19.17 -13.87 7.84
CA SER A 61 -19.19 -12.45 8.22
C SER A 61 -19.09 -11.52 7.01
N VAL A 62 -18.22 -11.84 6.06
CA VAL A 62 -18.09 -11.08 4.82
C VAL A 62 -19.36 -11.15 3.96
N ARG A 63 -20.02 -12.30 3.94
CA ARG A 63 -21.29 -12.46 3.23
C ARG A 63 -22.38 -11.57 3.82
N ASP A 64 -22.47 -11.53 5.14
CA ASP A 64 -23.55 -10.84 5.86
C ASP A 64 -23.31 -9.34 6.00
N PHE A 65 -22.06 -8.93 6.24
CA PHE A 65 -21.69 -7.54 6.57
C PHE A 65 -20.73 -6.90 5.56
N GLY A 66 -20.19 -7.66 4.61
CA GLY A 66 -19.12 -7.21 3.74
C GLY A 66 -17.75 -7.16 4.44
N VAL A 67 -16.75 -6.64 3.73
CA VAL A 67 -15.41 -6.43 4.27
C VAL A 67 -15.37 -5.09 4.98
N LEU A 68 -15.28 -5.09 6.31
CA LEU A 68 -15.31 -3.88 7.13
C LEU A 68 -13.98 -3.10 7.10
N THR A 69 -12.86 -3.81 7.00
CA THR A 69 -11.53 -3.20 6.93
C THR A 69 -10.97 -3.39 5.52
N PRO A 70 -10.66 -2.33 4.76
CA PRO A 70 -10.17 -2.45 3.40
C PRO A 70 -8.81 -3.15 3.36
N ALA A 71 -8.54 -3.86 2.26
CA ALA A 71 -7.22 -4.37 1.95
C ALA A 71 -6.28 -3.24 1.52
N ILE A 72 -4.97 -3.48 1.59
CA ILE A 72 -3.96 -2.60 1.00
C ILE A 72 -3.38 -3.34 -0.19
N VAL A 73 -3.43 -2.68 -1.34
CA VAL A 73 -2.97 -3.21 -2.62
C VAL A 73 -2.05 -2.21 -3.29
N ARG A 74 -1.24 -2.68 -4.22
CA ARG A 74 -0.43 -1.82 -5.09
C ARG A 74 -0.68 -2.17 -6.56
N PRO A 75 -0.53 -1.21 -7.50
CA PRO A 75 -0.61 -1.51 -8.92
C PRO A 75 0.47 -2.53 -9.31
N ASP A 76 0.09 -3.51 -10.14
CA ASP A 76 1.04 -4.45 -10.73
C ASP A 76 1.40 -4.01 -12.15
N PRO A 77 2.69 -3.98 -12.52
CA PRO A 77 3.13 -3.67 -13.89
C PRO A 77 2.52 -4.60 -14.95
N ASP A 78 2.24 -5.84 -14.59
CA ASP A 78 1.64 -6.85 -15.49
C ASP A 78 0.12 -6.77 -15.56
N GLY A 79 -0.49 -5.86 -14.82
CA GLY A 79 -1.93 -5.59 -14.79
C GLY A 79 -2.60 -6.00 -13.47
N GLY A 80 -3.69 -5.30 -13.14
CA GLY A 80 -4.39 -5.48 -11.88
C GLY A 80 -3.62 -4.95 -10.69
N TYR A 81 -3.88 -5.56 -9.53
CA TYR A 81 -3.32 -5.13 -8.26
C TYR A 81 -2.78 -6.31 -7.45
N GLU A 82 -1.62 -6.12 -6.88
CA GLU A 82 -1.02 -7.07 -5.96
C GLU A 82 -1.44 -6.76 -4.52
N ILE A 83 -1.90 -7.77 -3.79
CA ILE A 83 -2.36 -7.64 -2.40
C ILE A 83 -1.15 -7.56 -1.49
N VAL A 84 -0.97 -6.45 -0.79
CA VAL A 84 0.08 -6.28 0.22
C VAL A 84 -0.43 -6.69 1.60
N SER A 85 -1.66 -6.30 1.96
CA SER A 85 -2.32 -6.70 3.20
C SER A 85 -3.79 -7.02 2.94
N GLY A 86 -4.25 -8.14 3.47
CA GLY A 86 -5.65 -8.55 3.35
C GLY A 86 -5.88 -9.83 2.55
N HIS A 87 -4.88 -10.68 2.38
CA HIS A 87 -5.00 -11.97 1.68
C HIS A 87 -6.13 -12.86 2.23
N ARG A 88 -6.31 -12.92 3.55
CA ARG A 88 -7.43 -13.68 4.16
C ARG A 88 -8.79 -13.06 3.84
N ARG A 89 -8.89 -11.73 3.81
CA ARG A 89 -10.13 -11.02 3.43
C ARG A 89 -10.46 -11.23 1.96
N HIS A 90 -9.47 -11.25 1.10
CA HIS A 90 -9.64 -11.61 -0.31
C HIS A 90 -10.20 -13.03 -0.44
N ARG A 91 -9.57 -14.02 0.21
CA ARG A 91 -10.05 -15.40 0.17
C ARG A 91 -11.46 -15.55 0.75
N ALA A 92 -11.74 -14.90 1.87
CA ALA A 92 -13.08 -14.90 2.46
C ALA A 92 -14.13 -14.27 1.53
N SER A 93 -13.77 -13.24 0.79
CA SER A 93 -14.65 -12.61 -0.21
C SER A 93 -14.95 -13.54 -1.38
N GLU A 94 -13.96 -14.30 -1.85
CA GLU A 94 -14.17 -15.34 -2.87
C GLU A 94 -15.13 -16.42 -2.37
N LEU A 95 -14.90 -16.94 -1.16
CA LEU A 95 -15.76 -17.96 -0.54
C LEU A 95 -17.17 -17.45 -0.25
N ALA A 96 -17.32 -16.16 0.03
CA ALA A 96 -18.61 -15.49 0.21
C ALA A 96 -19.35 -15.18 -1.11
N GLY A 97 -18.73 -15.44 -2.26
CA GLY A 97 -19.31 -15.16 -3.57
C GLY A 97 -19.41 -13.66 -3.90
N LYS A 98 -18.55 -12.84 -3.32
CA LYS A 98 -18.47 -11.42 -3.66
C LYS A 98 -17.77 -11.20 -4.99
N GLU A 99 -18.15 -10.18 -5.73
CA GLU A 99 -17.50 -9.80 -7.00
C GLU A 99 -16.38 -8.79 -6.79
N THR A 100 -16.51 -7.95 -5.77
CA THR A 100 -15.55 -6.90 -5.41
C THR A 100 -15.21 -6.94 -3.93
N MET A 101 -14.12 -6.27 -3.56
CA MET A 101 -13.82 -5.97 -2.16
C MET A 101 -13.24 -4.57 -2.02
N PRO A 102 -13.45 -3.91 -0.86
CA PRO A 102 -12.87 -2.61 -0.59
C PRO A 102 -11.35 -2.73 -0.41
N ALA A 103 -10.61 -1.88 -1.10
CA ALA A 103 -9.17 -1.80 -1.01
C ALA A 103 -8.67 -0.35 -1.10
N ILE A 104 -7.50 -0.11 -0.53
CA ILE A 104 -6.76 1.14 -0.64
C ILE A 104 -5.57 0.87 -1.55
N VAL A 105 -5.48 1.65 -2.63
CA VAL A 105 -4.35 1.56 -3.56
C VAL A 105 -3.23 2.46 -3.07
N ARG A 106 -2.05 1.87 -2.83
CA ARG A 106 -0.83 2.59 -2.49
C ARG A 106 0.25 2.32 -3.54
N ASP A 107 0.98 3.36 -3.90
CA ASP A 107 2.17 3.22 -4.72
C ASP A 107 3.36 2.86 -3.82
N LEU A 108 3.65 1.56 -3.72
CA LEU A 108 4.69 0.99 -2.88
C LEU A 108 5.73 0.28 -3.75
N ASP A 109 7.01 0.58 -3.51
CA ASP A 109 8.08 -0.24 -4.06
C ASP A 109 8.14 -1.62 -3.35
N ASP A 110 8.95 -2.53 -3.87
CA ASP A 110 9.00 -3.91 -3.36
C ASP A 110 9.42 -3.96 -1.88
N ASP A 111 10.39 -3.15 -1.47
CA ASP A 111 10.87 -3.13 -0.10
C ASP A 111 9.80 -2.60 0.86
N ALA A 112 9.13 -1.51 0.50
CA ALA A 112 8.05 -0.93 1.29
C ALA A 112 6.86 -1.88 1.40
N ALA A 113 6.50 -2.57 0.31
CA ALA A 113 5.44 -3.57 0.28
C ALA A 113 5.77 -4.76 1.19
N ILE A 114 7.00 -5.29 1.15
CA ILE A 114 7.45 -6.37 2.01
C ILE A 114 7.38 -5.98 3.49
N ILE A 115 7.89 -4.81 3.85
CA ILE A 115 7.89 -4.32 5.23
C ILE A 115 6.45 -4.20 5.74
N LEU A 116 5.57 -3.58 4.97
CA LEU A 116 4.18 -3.41 5.34
C LEU A 116 3.45 -4.75 5.48
N MET A 117 3.66 -5.66 4.53
CA MET A 117 3.06 -7.00 4.55
C MET A 117 3.47 -7.79 5.80
N VAL A 118 4.76 -7.78 6.12
CA VAL A 118 5.30 -8.49 7.30
C VAL A 118 4.74 -7.87 8.57
N ASP A 119 4.79 -6.55 8.72
CA ASP A 119 4.30 -5.86 9.93
C ASP A 119 2.80 -6.07 10.16
N ALA A 120 2.00 -6.06 9.10
CA ALA A 120 0.57 -6.29 9.18
C ALA A 120 0.20 -7.72 9.65
N ASN A 121 1.10 -8.68 9.47
CA ASN A 121 0.85 -10.08 9.80
C ASN A 121 1.54 -10.55 11.10
N LEU A 122 2.65 -9.93 11.52
CA LEU A 122 3.41 -10.37 12.69
C LEU A 122 2.65 -10.29 14.01
N GLN A 123 1.60 -9.48 14.07
CA GLN A 123 0.74 -9.35 15.26
C GLN A 123 -0.29 -10.48 15.40
N ARG A 124 -0.36 -11.40 14.44
CA ARG A 124 -1.29 -12.53 14.49
C ARG A 124 -0.75 -13.61 15.40
N GLU A 125 -1.60 -14.14 16.29
CA GLU A 125 -1.23 -15.17 17.27
C GLU A 125 -0.94 -16.55 16.62
N SER A 126 -1.51 -16.82 15.43
CA SER A 126 -1.50 -18.13 14.77
C SER A 126 -0.44 -18.30 13.69
N ILE A 127 0.69 -17.58 13.78
CA ILE A 127 1.79 -17.70 12.81
C ILE A 127 2.72 -18.84 13.22
N LEU A 128 3.01 -19.75 12.27
CA LEU A 128 4.00 -20.79 12.49
C LEU A 128 5.40 -20.19 12.71
N PRO A 129 6.26 -20.80 13.57
CA PRO A 129 7.61 -20.32 13.80
C PRO A 129 8.44 -20.23 12.50
N SER A 130 8.26 -21.15 11.57
CA SER A 130 8.92 -21.13 10.25
C SER A 130 8.46 -19.96 9.38
N GLU A 131 7.16 -19.68 9.35
CA GLU A 131 6.62 -18.53 8.63
C GLU A 131 7.12 -17.20 9.22
N ARG A 132 7.16 -17.12 10.55
CA ARG A 132 7.69 -15.97 11.28
C ARG A 132 9.16 -15.73 10.97
N ALA A 133 9.99 -16.78 11.00
CA ALA A 133 11.42 -16.68 10.68
C ALA A 133 11.65 -16.24 9.23
N PHE A 134 10.89 -16.77 8.29
CA PHE A 134 10.98 -16.38 6.88
C PHE A 134 10.54 -14.93 6.67
N ALA A 135 9.45 -14.51 7.30
CA ALA A 135 8.95 -13.14 7.24
C ALA A 135 9.96 -12.13 7.80
N TYR A 136 10.59 -12.42 8.94
CA TYR A 136 11.64 -11.57 9.50
C TYR A 136 12.85 -11.48 8.57
N ASN A 137 13.24 -12.57 7.93
CA ASN A 137 14.34 -12.58 6.97
C ASN A 137 14.01 -11.68 5.75
N MET A 138 12.81 -11.80 5.18
CA MET A 138 12.35 -10.93 4.11
C MET A 138 12.39 -9.46 4.51
N LYS A 139 11.86 -9.13 5.69
CA LYS A 139 11.86 -7.74 6.20
C LYS A 139 13.27 -7.22 6.41
N LEU A 140 14.18 -8.03 6.95
CA LEU A 140 15.57 -7.64 7.16
C LEU A 140 16.27 -7.33 5.83
N HIS A 141 16.05 -8.14 4.80
CA HIS A 141 16.59 -7.88 3.47
C HIS A 141 16.03 -6.58 2.86
N ALA A 142 14.74 -6.36 2.97
CA ALA A 142 14.10 -5.14 2.48
C ALA A 142 14.66 -3.88 3.17
N ILE A 143 14.82 -3.90 4.50
CA ILE A 143 15.39 -2.79 5.27
C ILE A 143 16.84 -2.51 4.84
N LYS A 144 17.66 -3.55 4.70
CA LYS A 144 19.05 -3.40 4.25
C LYS A 144 19.15 -2.82 2.85
N HIS A 145 18.28 -3.25 1.95
CA HIS A 145 18.24 -2.75 0.58
C HIS A 145 17.82 -1.27 0.52
N GLN A 146 16.84 -0.86 1.32
CA GLN A 146 16.47 0.56 1.45
C GLN A 146 17.62 1.41 2.01
N GLY A 147 18.35 0.91 3.02
CA GLY A 147 19.51 1.59 3.58
C GLY A 147 20.62 1.82 2.55
N GLN A 148 20.90 0.84 1.69
CA GLN A 148 21.89 0.97 0.61
C GLN A 148 21.47 2.01 -0.45
N ARG A 149 20.16 2.14 -0.75
CA ARG A 149 19.65 3.15 -1.68
C ARG A 149 19.77 4.59 -1.14
N THR A 150 19.74 4.77 0.18
CA THR A 150 19.94 6.09 0.80
C THR A 150 21.41 6.49 0.84
N ASP A 151 22.33 5.55 1.00
CA ASP A 151 23.78 5.84 1.02
C ASP A 151 24.33 6.31 -0.34
N THR A 152 23.77 5.86 -1.44
CA THR A 152 24.18 6.30 -2.79
C THR A 152 23.81 7.76 -3.10
N ARG A 153 22.98 8.40 -2.30
CA ARG A 153 22.68 9.84 -2.44
C ARG A 153 23.70 10.75 -1.76
N PHE A 154 24.60 10.22 -0.94
CA PHE A 154 25.59 10.99 -0.17
C PHE A 154 27.03 10.90 -0.71
N THR A 155 27.29 10.15 -1.77
CA THR A 155 28.60 10.13 -2.43
C THR A 155 28.72 11.20 -3.51
N GLY A 156 28.46 12.45 -3.16
CA GLY A 156 29.00 13.58 -3.90
C GLY A 156 30.44 13.81 -3.40
N PRO A 157 31.42 14.14 -4.29
CA PRO A 157 32.78 14.38 -3.84
C PRO A 157 32.79 15.57 -2.89
N ILE A 158 33.33 15.34 -1.67
CA ILE A 158 33.67 16.43 -0.76
C ILE A 158 34.82 17.19 -1.39
N VAL A 159 34.52 18.30 -2.06
CA VAL A 159 35.55 19.23 -2.50
C VAL A 159 36.01 19.99 -1.26
N ILE A 160 37.10 19.53 -0.67
CA ILE A 160 37.81 20.31 0.33
C ILE A 160 38.55 21.41 -0.44
N ALA A 161 37.99 22.64 -0.39
CA ALA A 161 38.71 23.83 -0.86
C ALA A 161 39.89 24.10 0.11
N GLN A 162 41.11 24.07 -0.46
CA GLN A 162 42.32 24.56 0.19
C GLN A 162 42.38 26.09 0.06
#